data_40bdf41e19320cbec7f1f44bd64ecfaa
#
_entry.id   40bdf41e19320cbec7f1f44bd64ecfaa
#
_cell.length_a   1.000
_cell.length_b   1.000
_cell.length_c   1.000
_cell.angle_alpha   90.00
_cell.angle_beta   90.00
_cell.angle_gamma   90.00
#
_symmetry.space_group_name_H-M   'P 1'
#
loop_
_entity.id
_entity.type
_entity.pdbx_description
1 polymer ?
#
loop_
_entity_poly.entity_id
_entity_poly.type
_entity_poly.pdbx_seq_one_letter_code
_entity_poly.pdbx_strand_id
1 'polypeptide(L)'
;MTMSTVVAAGLFAGATFAGNLVINFDDLNPGPKQAFDEAVAAFQAENPDINVTVNNNDREAHKSAIRNFLSANPPDVTSWYPGNRMGPFVDAGLFEPIDDLWAENNLNEDMSAVKPTMSRNGKTWGVPYSYYQWGVYYRKDIYDKLGLTEPKTWNELLSNCDALKGVGVTPFTIGTKYLWTAAGVFDYLNLRTNGYDVHNALTDGKIKYTDDRIRATFANWEEMLDRCSFIENHASLDWQGGVAAFANGDAAMYVMGNFSVGAY
;
A
#
# COMPACT_ATOMS: atom_id res chain seq x y z
N MET A 1 59.99 -46.18 -22.09
CA MET A 1 59.56 -44.85 -21.56
C MET A 1 58.06 -44.75 -21.78
N THR A 2 57.27 -45.08 -20.73
CA THR A 2 55.81 -45.03 -20.76
C THR A 2 55.35 -43.75 -19.99
N MET A 3 54.74 -42.87 -20.73
CA MET A 3 54.24 -41.60 -20.23
C MET A 3 52.82 -41.86 -19.69
N SER A 4 52.64 -41.76 -18.33
CA SER A 4 51.34 -41.86 -17.70
C SER A 4 50.69 -40.48 -17.67
N THR A 5 49.61 -40.34 -18.39
CA THR A 5 48.77 -39.12 -18.39
C THR A 5 47.81 -39.19 -17.18
N VAL A 6 48.00 -38.32 -16.21
CA VAL A 6 47.05 -38.13 -15.07
C VAL A 6 45.94 -37.21 -15.55
N VAL A 7 44.73 -37.75 -15.71
CA VAL A 7 43.51 -36.96 -15.95
C VAL A 7 43.00 -36.56 -14.58
N ALA A 8 43.12 -35.26 -14.23
CA ALA A 8 42.48 -34.68 -13.07
C ALA A 8 40.99 -34.45 -13.40
N ALA A 9 40.12 -35.31 -12.93
CA ALA A 9 38.66 -35.06 -12.94
C ALA A 9 38.35 -34.03 -11.90
N GLY A 10 38.09 -32.79 -12.35
CA GLY A 10 37.54 -31.72 -11.49
C GLY A 10 36.11 -32.08 -11.11
N LEU A 11 35.91 -32.42 -9.84
CA LEU A 11 34.58 -32.51 -9.24
C LEU A 11 34.00 -31.08 -9.14
N PHE A 12 33.14 -30.71 -10.08
CA PHE A 12 32.19 -29.60 -9.86
C PHE A 12 31.18 -30.09 -8.83
N ALA A 13 31.39 -29.76 -7.58
CA ALA A 13 30.35 -29.86 -6.57
C ALA A 13 29.30 -28.83 -6.94
N GLY A 14 28.24 -29.22 -7.63
CA GLY A 14 27.06 -28.42 -7.79
C GLY A 14 26.50 -28.17 -6.38
N ALA A 15 26.30 -26.91 -6.00
CA ALA A 15 25.62 -26.54 -4.76
C ALA A 15 24.24 -27.20 -4.82
N THR A 16 23.99 -28.18 -3.96
CA THR A 16 22.64 -28.71 -3.73
C THR A 16 21.97 -27.81 -2.70
N PHE A 17 20.99 -27.03 -3.13
CA PHE A 17 20.17 -26.25 -2.18
C PHE A 17 19.28 -27.19 -1.36
N ALA A 18 19.17 -26.94 -0.04
CA ALA A 18 18.32 -27.71 0.85
C ALA A 18 16.82 -27.39 0.63
N GLY A 19 16.52 -26.23 0.04
CA GLY A 19 15.16 -25.80 -0.29
C GLY A 19 15.11 -24.67 -1.31
N ASN A 20 13.91 -24.44 -1.82
CA ASN A 20 13.60 -23.27 -2.63
C ASN A 20 12.56 -22.45 -1.89
N LEU A 21 12.73 -21.13 -1.87
CA LEU A 21 11.78 -20.16 -1.32
C LEU A 21 11.35 -19.23 -2.45
N VAL A 22 10.07 -19.23 -2.77
CA VAL A 22 9.48 -18.37 -3.81
C VAL A 22 8.68 -17.27 -3.14
N ILE A 23 9.01 -16.03 -3.43
CA ILE A 23 8.37 -14.85 -2.88
C ILE A 23 7.74 -14.02 -3.99
N ASN A 24 6.44 -13.71 -3.88
CA ASN A 24 5.77 -12.73 -4.74
C ASN A 24 5.66 -11.40 -4.00
N PHE A 25 6.29 -10.36 -4.55
CA PHE A 25 6.35 -9.03 -3.94
C PHE A 25 5.84 -7.96 -4.91
N ASP A 26 5.04 -7.01 -4.41
CA ASP A 26 4.35 -6.01 -5.24
C ASP A 26 4.62 -4.55 -4.84
N ASP A 27 5.48 -4.31 -3.85
CA ASP A 27 5.83 -2.93 -3.48
C ASP A 27 7.16 -2.51 -4.11
N LEU A 28 7.06 -1.97 -5.33
CA LEU A 28 8.20 -1.52 -6.12
C LEU A 28 8.58 -0.06 -5.86
N ASN A 29 7.99 0.59 -4.85
CA ASN A 29 8.42 1.93 -4.43
C ASN A 29 9.87 1.87 -3.91
N PRO A 30 10.73 2.85 -4.24
CA PRO A 30 12.17 2.74 -4.00
C PRO A 30 12.56 2.36 -2.57
N GLY A 31 12.01 3.02 -1.56
CA GLY A 31 12.34 2.74 -0.15
C GLY A 31 11.92 1.34 0.31
N PRO A 32 10.63 0.95 0.23
CA PRO A 32 10.18 -0.40 0.56
C PRO A 32 10.88 -1.49 -0.23
N LYS A 33 11.13 -1.27 -1.54
CA LYS A 33 11.83 -2.23 -2.39
C LYS A 33 13.25 -2.46 -1.91
N GLN A 34 13.99 -1.40 -1.63
CA GLN A 34 15.36 -1.49 -1.12
C GLN A 34 15.41 -2.24 0.22
N ALA A 35 14.55 -1.87 1.18
CA ALA A 35 14.49 -2.53 2.49
C ALA A 35 14.18 -4.03 2.36
N PHE A 36 13.27 -4.39 1.45
CA PHE A 36 12.95 -5.78 1.17
C PHE A 36 14.12 -6.54 0.55
N ASP A 37 14.82 -5.96 -0.42
CA ASP A 37 15.98 -6.58 -1.05
C ASP A 37 17.13 -6.79 -0.05
N GLU A 38 17.35 -5.83 0.84
CA GLU A 38 18.33 -5.96 1.93
C GLU A 38 17.96 -7.09 2.91
N ALA A 39 16.69 -7.22 3.26
CA ALA A 39 16.20 -8.31 4.11
C ALA A 39 16.37 -9.68 3.44
N VAL A 40 16.05 -9.80 2.15
CA VAL A 40 16.27 -11.03 1.37
C VAL A 40 17.77 -11.37 1.30
N ALA A 41 18.63 -10.39 1.06
CA ALA A 41 20.07 -10.60 1.01
C ALA A 41 20.64 -11.06 2.37
N ALA A 42 20.16 -10.48 3.47
CA ALA A 42 20.56 -10.91 4.82
C ALA A 42 20.10 -12.35 5.10
N PHE A 43 18.86 -12.69 4.75
CA PHE A 43 18.33 -14.05 4.92
C PHE A 43 19.16 -15.07 4.11
N GLN A 44 19.50 -14.78 2.86
CA GLN A 44 20.33 -15.66 2.02
C GLN A 44 21.75 -15.84 2.57
N ALA A 45 22.32 -14.79 3.17
CA ALA A 45 23.63 -14.86 3.80
C ALA A 45 23.65 -15.81 5.02
N GLU A 46 22.57 -15.84 5.79
CA GLU A 46 22.40 -16.72 6.94
C GLU A 46 21.95 -18.13 6.54
N ASN A 47 21.33 -18.29 5.38
CA ASN A 47 20.76 -19.54 4.88
C ASN A 47 21.28 -19.86 3.45
N PRO A 48 22.60 -20.13 3.28
CA PRO A 48 23.21 -20.28 1.96
C PRO A 48 22.75 -21.55 1.20
N ASP A 49 22.12 -22.47 1.89
CA ASP A 49 21.53 -23.70 1.37
C ASP A 49 20.08 -23.54 0.88
N ILE A 50 19.48 -22.35 1.04
CA ILE A 50 18.14 -22.01 0.53
C ILE A 50 18.27 -21.12 -0.71
N ASN A 51 17.68 -21.58 -1.82
CA ASN A 51 17.60 -20.77 -3.03
C ASN A 51 16.36 -19.87 -2.97
N VAL A 52 16.55 -18.55 -2.92
CA VAL A 52 15.45 -17.58 -2.87
C VAL A 52 15.16 -17.02 -4.27
N THR A 53 13.92 -17.13 -4.70
CA THR A 53 13.42 -16.51 -5.94
C THR A 53 12.40 -15.43 -5.59
N VAL A 54 12.67 -14.18 -5.95
CA VAL A 54 11.72 -13.06 -5.76
C VAL A 54 11.10 -12.69 -7.10
N ASN A 55 9.80 -12.85 -7.20
CA ASN A 55 8.99 -12.36 -8.31
C ASN A 55 8.50 -10.95 -7.96
N ASN A 56 9.09 -9.93 -8.58
CA ASN A 56 8.66 -8.55 -8.46
C ASN A 56 7.51 -8.28 -9.43
N ASN A 57 6.34 -7.99 -8.91
CA ASN A 57 5.13 -7.78 -9.67
C ASN A 57 4.72 -6.30 -9.64
N ASP A 58 4.22 -5.80 -10.77
CA ASP A 58 3.45 -4.55 -10.74
C ASP A 58 2.23 -4.70 -9.81
N ARG A 59 1.95 -3.67 -9.02
CA ARG A 59 0.91 -3.71 -7.98
C ARG A 59 -0.48 -4.04 -8.52
N GLU A 60 -0.87 -3.44 -9.64
CA GLU A 60 -2.20 -3.69 -10.22
C GLU A 60 -2.28 -5.06 -10.89
N ALA A 61 -1.19 -5.49 -11.52
CA ALA A 61 -1.07 -6.85 -12.03
C ALA A 61 -1.12 -7.90 -10.91
N HIS A 62 -0.43 -7.66 -9.78
CA HIS A 62 -0.46 -8.54 -8.60
C HIS A 62 -1.88 -8.65 -8.02
N LYS A 63 -2.59 -7.53 -7.84
CA LYS A 63 -3.98 -7.53 -7.36
C LYS A 63 -4.91 -8.35 -8.25
N SER A 64 -4.69 -8.29 -9.56
CA SER A 64 -5.51 -9.01 -10.54
C SER A 64 -5.19 -10.52 -10.58
N ALA A 65 -3.94 -10.89 -10.33
CA ALA A 65 -3.44 -12.26 -10.51
C ALA A 65 -3.41 -13.10 -9.23
N ILE A 66 -3.44 -12.47 -8.04
CA ILE A 66 -3.18 -13.15 -6.75
C ILE A 66 -4.05 -14.38 -6.54
N ARG A 67 -5.34 -14.31 -6.83
CA ARG A 67 -6.24 -15.45 -6.68
C ARG A 67 -5.81 -16.65 -7.54
N ASN A 68 -5.36 -16.37 -8.76
CA ASN A 68 -4.96 -17.41 -9.71
C ASN A 68 -3.68 -18.09 -9.26
N PHE A 69 -2.64 -17.34 -8.89
CA PHE A 69 -1.39 -17.98 -8.47
C PHE A 69 -1.51 -18.68 -7.11
N LEU A 70 -2.27 -18.14 -6.16
CA LEU A 70 -2.53 -18.83 -4.89
C LEU A 70 -3.31 -20.16 -5.06
N SER A 71 -4.18 -20.24 -6.08
CA SER A 71 -4.97 -21.46 -6.34
C SER A 71 -4.25 -22.48 -7.20
N ALA A 72 -3.34 -22.08 -8.10
CA ALA A 72 -2.74 -22.96 -9.09
C ALA A 72 -1.28 -23.30 -8.79
N ASN A 73 -0.47 -22.33 -8.41
CA ASN A 73 0.95 -22.49 -8.11
C ASN A 73 1.35 -21.44 -7.06
N PRO A 74 0.98 -21.67 -5.78
CA PRO A 74 1.21 -20.68 -4.73
C PRO A 74 2.70 -20.47 -4.49
N PRO A 75 3.14 -19.21 -4.29
CA PRO A 75 4.46 -18.93 -3.74
C PRO A 75 4.48 -19.32 -2.25
N ASP A 76 5.65 -19.47 -1.68
CA ASP A 76 5.80 -19.70 -0.23
C ASP A 76 5.45 -18.47 0.58
N VAL A 77 5.77 -17.28 0.04
CA VAL A 77 5.45 -15.99 0.65
C VAL A 77 4.87 -15.04 -0.41
N THR A 78 3.86 -14.27 -0.03
CA THR A 78 3.32 -13.21 -0.88
C THR A 78 3.00 -11.96 -0.09
N SER A 79 3.25 -10.78 -0.64
CA SER A 79 2.72 -9.53 -0.09
C SER A 79 1.23 -9.43 -0.36
N TRP A 80 0.47 -8.94 0.63
CA TRP A 80 -0.94 -8.62 0.49
C TRP A 80 -1.42 -7.63 1.53
N TYR A 81 -2.62 -7.12 1.33
CA TYR A 81 -3.27 -6.18 2.25
C TYR A 81 -3.91 -6.90 3.42
N PRO A 82 -3.85 -6.35 4.64
CA PRO A 82 -4.49 -6.92 5.82
C PRO A 82 -6.01 -6.73 5.85
N GLY A 83 -6.62 -7.15 6.94
CA GLY A 83 -8.03 -6.90 7.25
C GLY A 83 -9.00 -7.55 6.25
N ASN A 84 -10.00 -6.79 5.83
CA ASN A 84 -11.06 -7.30 4.97
C ASN A 84 -10.60 -7.73 3.58
N ARG A 85 -9.47 -7.24 3.10
CA ARG A 85 -8.90 -7.69 1.82
C ARG A 85 -8.19 -9.03 1.91
N MET A 86 -7.64 -9.38 3.08
CA MET A 86 -7.05 -10.69 3.37
C MET A 86 -8.15 -11.76 3.56
N GLY A 87 -9.27 -11.37 4.15
CA GLY A 87 -10.34 -12.25 4.56
C GLY A 87 -10.77 -13.32 3.54
N PRO A 88 -11.10 -12.98 2.29
CA PRO A 88 -11.51 -13.95 1.28
C PRO A 88 -10.48 -15.04 0.97
N PHE A 89 -9.20 -14.76 1.11
CA PHE A 89 -8.12 -15.74 0.89
C PHE A 89 -7.97 -16.67 2.09
N VAL A 90 -8.08 -16.12 3.31
CA VAL A 90 -8.13 -16.90 4.55
C VAL A 90 -9.32 -17.85 4.55
N ASP A 91 -10.51 -17.33 4.24
CA ASP A 91 -11.75 -18.13 4.23
C ASP A 91 -11.75 -19.23 3.14
N ALA A 92 -10.97 -19.03 2.08
CA ALA A 92 -10.76 -20.02 1.01
C ALA A 92 -9.61 -21.01 1.32
N GLY A 93 -8.93 -20.89 2.46
CA GLY A 93 -7.79 -21.75 2.83
C GLY A 93 -6.55 -21.57 1.94
N LEU A 94 -6.34 -20.34 1.43
CA LEU A 94 -5.23 -20.01 0.54
C LEU A 94 -4.05 -19.34 1.28
N PHE A 95 -4.19 -19.07 2.56
CA PHE A 95 -3.14 -18.62 3.46
C PHE A 95 -3.00 -19.58 4.63
N GLU A 96 -1.81 -19.70 5.16
CA GLU A 96 -1.52 -20.48 6.38
C GLU A 96 -1.44 -19.55 7.59
N PRO A 97 -1.92 -19.98 8.77
CA PRO A 97 -1.75 -19.21 10.00
C PRO A 97 -0.30 -19.25 10.47
N ILE A 98 0.17 -18.15 11.03
CA ILE A 98 1.57 -17.95 11.46
C ILE A 98 1.66 -17.54 12.93
N ASP A 99 0.75 -18.05 13.77
CA ASP A 99 0.73 -17.73 15.21
C ASP A 99 2.04 -18.12 15.91
N ASP A 100 2.64 -19.25 15.53
CA ASP A 100 3.90 -19.74 16.10
C ASP A 100 5.04 -18.76 15.80
N LEU A 101 5.14 -18.26 14.56
CA LEU A 101 6.11 -17.25 14.17
C LEU A 101 5.96 -15.95 14.98
N TRP A 102 4.73 -15.53 15.26
CA TRP A 102 4.46 -14.38 16.13
C TRP A 102 4.90 -14.61 17.57
N ALA A 103 4.70 -15.81 18.09
CA ALA A 103 5.10 -16.18 19.45
C ALA A 103 6.62 -16.29 19.61
N GLU A 104 7.29 -16.96 18.67
CA GLU A 104 8.72 -17.22 18.71
C GLU A 104 9.57 -15.95 18.56
N ASN A 105 9.06 -14.94 17.84
CA ASN A 105 9.74 -13.68 17.56
C ASN A 105 9.25 -12.49 18.40
N ASN A 106 8.50 -12.73 19.46
CA ASN A 106 7.94 -11.70 20.35
C ASN A 106 7.03 -10.65 19.66
N LEU A 107 6.52 -10.95 18.45
CA LEU A 107 5.70 -10.00 17.68
C LEU A 107 4.36 -9.72 18.36
N ASN A 108 3.89 -10.60 19.22
CA ASN A 108 2.65 -10.41 19.99
C ASN A 108 2.73 -9.17 20.92
N GLU A 109 3.90 -8.84 21.41
CA GLU A 109 4.17 -7.68 22.25
C GLU A 109 4.57 -6.49 21.37
N ASP A 110 5.60 -6.65 20.54
CA ASP A 110 6.21 -5.58 19.75
C ASP A 110 5.24 -4.97 18.72
N MET A 111 4.33 -5.78 18.19
CA MET A 111 3.35 -5.38 17.16
C MET A 111 1.89 -5.51 17.63
N SER A 112 1.65 -5.47 18.93
CA SER A 112 0.32 -5.65 19.53
C SER A 112 -0.74 -4.71 18.96
N ALA A 113 -0.39 -3.46 18.67
CA ALA A 113 -1.31 -2.46 18.14
C ALA A 113 -1.83 -2.77 16.73
N VAL A 114 -1.04 -3.47 15.91
CA VAL A 114 -1.41 -3.81 14.51
C VAL A 114 -1.87 -5.26 14.35
N LYS A 115 -1.64 -6.11 15.35
CA LYS A 115 -2.05 -7.51 15.32
C LYS A 115 -3.53 -7.72 14.94
N PRO A 116 -4.50 -6.92 15.43
CA PRO A 116 -5.90 -7.09 15.06
C PRO A 116 -6.14 -7.03 13.54
N THR A 117 -5.37 -6.21 12.81
CA THR A 117 -5.50 -6.09 11.34
C THR A 117 -4.97 -7.33 10.60
N MET A 118 -4.03 -8.06 11.21
CA MET A 118 -3.46 -9.31 10.69
C MET A 118 -4.22 -10.55 11.18
N SER A 119 -5.26 -10.36 11.99
CA SER A 119 -5.98 -11.47 12.65
C SER A 119 -7.35 -11.69 12.04
N ARG A 120 -7.73 -12.96 11.87
CA ARG A 120 -9.06 -13.41 11.43
C ARG A 120 -9.35 -14.80 12.00
N ASN A 121 -10.58 -15.03 12.43
CA ASN A 121 -11.01 -16.33 13.00
C ASN A 121 -10.11 -16.81 14.17
N GLY A 122 -9.63 -15.87 15.00
CA GLY A 122 -8.79 -16.17 16.16
C GLY A 122 -7.35 -16.55 15.85
N LYS A 123 -6.89 -16.41 14.59
CA LYS A 123 -5.54 -16.71 14.15
C LYS A 123 -4.90 -15.50 13.45
N THR A 124 -3.57 -15.51 13.35
CA THR A 124 -2.76 -14.47 12.71
C THR A 124 -2.23 -14.97 11.36
N TRP A 125 -2.33 -14.15 10.30
CA TRP A 125 -2.15 -14.58 8.91
C TRP A 125 -1.07 -13.81 8.14
N GLY A 126 -0.42 -12.86 8.77
CA GLY A 126 0.64 -12.07 8.14
C GLY A 126 1.49 -11.31 9.14
N VAL A 127 2.62 -10.81 8.67
CA VAL A 127 3.50 -9.88 9.40
C VAL A 127 3.50 -8.55 8.67
N PRO A 128 3.23 -7.42 9.35
CA PRO A 128 3.33 -6.11 8.72
C PRO A 128 4.80 -5.76 8.45
N TYR A 129 5.15 -5.43 7.21
CA TYR A 129 6.51 -5.01 6.84
C TYR A 129 6.63 -3.50 6.67
N SER A 130 5.50 -2.79 6.53
CA SER A 130 5.46 -1.34 6.45
C SER A 130 4.12 -0.78 6.92
N TYR A 131 4.09 0.50 7.24
CA TYR A 131 2.87 1.26 7.50
C TYR A 131 2.96 2.62 6.82
N TYR A 132 1.80 3.23 6.58
CA TYR A 132 1.73 4.56 5.98
C TYR A 132 0.55 5.35 6.53
N GLN A 133 0.71 6.67 6.53
CA GLN A 133 -0.32 7.61 6.94
C GLN A 133 -0.92 8.27 5.71
N TRP A 134 -2.24 8.48 5.74
CA TRP A 134 -2.94 9.32 4.80
C TRP A 134 -3.06 10.75 5.33
N GLY A 135 -2.91 11.71 4.41
CA GLY A 135 -3.02 13.12 4.74
C GLY A 135 -3.21 13.97 3.51
N VAL A 136 -3.41 15.26 3.75
CA VAL A 136 -3.41 16.28 2.68
C VAL A 136 -1.99 16.81 2.55
N TYR A 137 -1.33 16.49 1.45
CA TYR A 137 -0.09 17.14 1.04
C TYR A 137 -0.42 18.46 0.37
N TYR A 138 0.34 19.50 0.66
CA TYR A 138 0.14 20.80 0.01
C TYR A 138 1.47 21.41 -0.44
N ARG A 139 1.42 22.19 -1.50
CA ARG A 139 2.55 22.93 -2.05
C ARG A 139 2.81 24.18 -1.20
N LYS A 140 3.86 24.11 -0.38
CA LYS A 140 4.22 25.20 0.52
C LYS A 140 4.52 26.49 -0.24
N ASP A 141 5.20 26.42 -1.39
CA ASP A 141 5.53 27.56 -2.24
C ASP A 141 4.26 28.26 -2.79
N ILE A 142 3.23 27.52 -3.15
CA ILE A 142 1.93 28.08 -3.59
C ILE A 142 1.21 28.73 -2.40
N TYR A 143 1.18 28.05 -1.26
CA TYR A 143 0.55 28.56 -0.05
C TYR A 143 1.21 29.84 0.45
N ASP A 144 2.54 29.87 0.55
CA ASP A 144 3.31 31.04 0.97
C ASP A 144 3.07 32.23 0.03
N LYS A 145 3.07 31.98 -1.29
CA LYS A 145 2.83 33.03 -2.30
C LYS A 145 1.44 33.66 -2.18
N LEU A 146 0.44 32.90 -1.77
CA LEU A 146 -0.95 33.35 -1.64
C LEU A 146 -1.32 33.75 -0.21
N GLY A 147 -0.40 33.65 0.76
CA GLY A 147 -0.66 33.91 2.16
C GLY A 147 -1.63 32.91 2.80
N LEU A 148 -1.75 31.69 2.24
CA LEU A 148 -2.56 30.60 2.79
C LEU A 148 -1.84 29.90 3.94
N THR A 149 -2.61 29.38 4.87
CA THR A 149 -2.10 28.59 6.00
C THR A 149 -2.62 27.14 5.91
N GLU A 150 -1.91 26.23 6.56
CA GLU A 150 -2.35 24.84 6.73
C GLU A 150 -3.75 24.79 7.34
N PRO A 151 -4.74 24.18 6.68
CA PRO A 151 -6.10 24.13 7.19
C PRO A 151 -6.19 23.18 8.39
N LYS A 152 -6.81 23.64 9.47
CA LYS A 152 -7.07 22.86 10.69
C LYS A 152 -8.50 22.33 10.76
N THR A 153 -9.37 22.91 9.97
CA THR A 153 -10.80 22.58 9.90
C THR A 153 -11.24 22.33 8.47
N TRP A 154 -12.39 21.67 8.34
CA TRP A 154 -13.03 21.46 7.03
C TRP A 154 -13.31 22.80 6.31
N ASN A 155 -13.86 23.76 7.02
CA ASN A 155 -14.17 25.08 6.45
C ASN A 155 -12.91 25.83 5.99
N GLU A 156 -11.81 25.73 6.71
CA GLU A 156 -10.53 26.31 6.28
C GLU A 156 -9.99 25.63 5.00
N LEU A 157 -10.11 24.30 4.90
CA LEU A 157 -9.75 23.56 3.68
C LEU A 157 -10.54 24.07 2.48
N LEU A 158 -11.86 24.17 2.64
CA LEU A 158 -12.74 24.66 1.57
C LEU A 158 -12.46 26.14 1.22
N SER A 159 -12.16 26.97 2.20
CA SER A 159 -11.78 28.38 1.97
C SER A 159 -10.45 28.48 1.23
N ASN A 160 -9.48 27.59 1.52
CA ASN A 160 -8.23 27.52 0.74
C ASN A 160 -8.51 27.09 -0.72
N CYS A 161 -9.44 26.15 -0.93
CA CYS A 161 -9.85 25.77 -2.29
C CYS A 161 -10.44 26.95 -3.07
N ASP A 162 -11.34 27.72 -2.44
CA ASP A 162 -11.94 28.91 -3.07
C ASP A 162 -10.88 29.95 -3.41
N ALA A 163 -9.93 30.21 -2.53
CA ALA A 163 -8.82 31.13 -2.75
C ALA A 163 -7.91 30.69 -3.90
N LEU A 164 -7.56 29.39 -3.96
CA LEU A 164 -6.77 28.80 -5.05
C LEU A 164 -7.49 28.95 -6.41
N LYS A 165 -8.75 28.56 -6.48
CA LYS A 165 -9.58 28.71 -7.69
C LYS A 165 -9.70 30.17 -8.13
N GLY A 166 -9.83 31.08 -7.19
CA GLY A 166 -9.96 32.53 -7.46
C GLY A 166 -8.75 33.14 -8.18
N VAL A 167 -7.59 32.47 -8.12
CA VAL A 167 -6.36 32.87 -8.83
C VAL A 167 -5.96 31.90 -9.95
N GLY A 168 -6.86 30.97 -10.33
CA GLY A 168 -6.66 30.03 -11.42
C GLY A 168 -5.74 28.84 -11.09
N VAL A 169 -5.53 28.56 -9.81
CA VAL A 169 -4.76 27.38 -9.35
C VAL A 169 -5.72 26.24 -9.05
N THR A 170 -5.49 25.07 -9.63
CA THR A 170 -6.26 23.85 -9.32
C THR A 170 -6.00 23.41 -7.88
N PRO A 171 -7.03 23.30 -7.01
CA PRO A 171 -6.84 22.88 -5.64
C PRO A 171 -6.25 21.49 -5.49
N PHE A 172 -6.81 20.48 -6.14
CA PHE A 172 -6.39 19.09 -5.93
C PHE A 172 -5.96 18.37 -7.20
N THR A 173 -4.91 17.55 -7.05
CA THR A 173 -4.64 16.47 -7.99
C THR A 173 -5.20 15.14 -7.46
N ILE A 174 -5.45 14.23 -8.38
CA ILE A 174 -5.75 12.82 -8.12
C ILE A 174 -5.52 12.01 -9.41
N GLY A 175 -5.13 10.77 -9.30
CA GLY A 175 -5.12 9.83 -10.43
C GLY A 175 -6.16 8.74 -10.18
N THR A 176 -7.22 8.66 -10.98
CA THR A 176 -8.34 7.75 -10.74
C THR A 176 -8.47 6.63 -11.76
N LYS A 177 -7.45 6.40 -12.58
CA LYS A 177 -7.43 5.30 -13.58
C LYS A 177 -7.82 3.94 -12.96
N TYR A 178 -7.37 3.67 -11.74
CA TYR A 178 -7.65 2.43 -11.02
C TYR A 178 -8.67 2.60 -9.88
N LEU A 179 -9.31 3.75 -9.75
CA LEU A 179 -10.38 4.11 -8.81
C LEU A 179 -10.01 4.08 -7.32
N TRP A 180 -9.01 3.32 -6.90
CA TRP A 180 -8.68 3.15 -5.47
C TRP A 180 -8.28 4.46 -4.78
N THR A 181 -7.72 5.41 -5.49
CA THR A 181 -7.39 6.73 -4.97
C THR A 181 -8.64 7.52 -4.58
N ALA A 182 -9.70 7.46 -5.41
CA ALA A 182 -10.98 8.05 -5.08
C ALA A 182 -11.64 7.34 -3.89
N ALA A 183 -11.57 5.99 -3.84
CA ALA A 183 -12.02 5.24 -2.67
C ALA A 183 -11.23 5.63 -1.41
N GLY A 184 -9.91 5.85 -1.53
CA GLY A 184 -9.08 6.32 -0.41
C GLY A 184 -9.46 7.72 0.09
N VAL A 185 -9.85 8.64 -0.80
CA VAL A 185 -10.40 9.94 -0.40
C VAL A 185 -11.71 9.77 0.36
N PHE A 186 -12.62 8.90 -0.14
CA PHE A 186 -13.87 8.60 0.57
C PHE A 186 -13.60 7.99 1.95
N ASP A 187 -12.70 7.01 2.04
CA ASP A 187 -12.35 6.35 3.31
C ASP A 187 -11.77 7.36 4.31
N TYR A 188 -10.91 8.27 3.84
CA TYR A 188 -10.34 9.31 4.67
C TYR A 188 -11.40 10.31 5.15
N LEU A 189 -12.31 10.74 4.28
CA LEU A 189 -13.44 11.59 4.64
C LEU A 189 -14.37 10.89 5.64
N ASN A 190 -14.69 9.60 5.41
CA ASN A 190 -15.54 8.83 6.31
C ASN A 190 -14.92 8.69 7.71
N LEU A 191 -13.62 8.39 7.75
CA LEU A 191 -12.87 8.30 9.00
C LEU A 191 -12.89 9.64 9.77
N ARG A 192 -12.73 10.75 9.06
CA ARG A 192 -12.74 12.10 9.66
C ARG A 192 -14.13 12.56 10.09
N THR A 193 -15.17 12.16 9.37
CA THR A 193 -16.57 12.54 9.64
C THR A 193 -17.17 11.69 10.76
N ASN A 194 -16.95 10.38 10.75
CA ASN A 194 -17.68 9.42 11.58
C ASN A 194 -16.81 8.67 12.60
N GLY A 195 -15.49 8.78 12.49
CA GLY A 195 -14.54 8.07 13.35
C GLY A 195 -14.29 6.63 12.95
N TYR A 196 -13.34 6.02 13.66
CA TYR A 196 -12.77 4.70 13.35
C TYR A 196 -13.81 3.57 13.41
N ASP A 197 -14.66 3.55 14.45
CA ASP A 197 -15.61 2.46 14.67
C ASP A 197 -16.68 2.39 13.56
N VAL A 198 -17.17 3.55 13.12
CA VAL A 198 -18.17 3.64 12.05
C VAL A 198 -17.51 3.25 10.70
N HIS A 199 -16.29 3.71 10.45
CA HIS A 199 -15.55 3.34 9.25
C HIS A 199 -15.33 1.82 9.18
N ASN A 200 -14.88 1.19 10.25
CA ASN A 200 -14.71 -0.26 10.32
C ASN A 200 -16.04 -1.01 10.17
N ALA A 201 -17.10 -0.54 10.83
CA ALA A 201 -18.41 -1.16 10.69
C ALA A 201 -18.93 -1.12 9.24
N LEU A 202 -18.60 -0.06 8.49
CA LEU A 202 -18.92 0.03 7.06
C LEU A 202 -18.11 -0.99 6.24
N THR A 203 -16.79 -1.03 6.42
CA THR A 203 -15.92 -1.94 5.67
C THR A 203 -16.13 -3.41 6.04
N ASP A 204 -16.59 -3.69 7.26
CA ASP A 204 -17.03 -5.03 7.71
C ASP A 204 -18.43 -5.42 7.19
N GLY A 205 -19.13 -4.51 6.49
CA GLY A 205 -20.50 -4.74 6.01
C GLY A 205 -21.56 -4.74 7.12
N LYS A 206 -21.23 -4.30 8.34
CA LYS A 206 -22.14 -4.21 9.48
C LYS A 206 -23.15 -3.07 9.35
N ILE A 207 -22.79 -2.03 8.62
CA ILE A 207 -23.68 -0.92 8.25
C ILE A 207 -23.70 -0.75 6.74
N LYS A 208 -24.76 -0.15 6.21
CA LYS A 208 -24.93 0.04 4.77
C LYS A 208 -24.40 1.40 4.33
N TYR A 209 -24.01 1.52 3.05
CA TYR A 209 -23.70 2.82 2.44
C TYR A 209 -24.88 3.80 2.43
N THR A 210 -26.09 3.32 2.65
CA THR A 210 -27.31 4.13 2.81
C THR A 210 -27.60 4.58 4.25
N ASP A 211 -26.76 4.23 5.22
CA ASP A 211 -26.82 4.75 6.60
C ASP A 211 -26.63 6.27 6.61
N ASP A 212 -27.35 6.98 7.45
CA ASP A 212 -27.34 8.46 7.47
C ASP A 212 -25.95 9.03 7.80
N ARG A 213 -25.15 8.32 8.60
CA ARG A 213 -23.77 8.71 8.89
C ARG A 213 -22.89 8.66 7.62
N ILE A 214 -23.11 7.66 6.79
CA ILE A 214 -22.37 7.50 5.52
C ILE A 214 -22.89 8.50 4.48
N ARG A 215 -24.19 8.81 4.49
CA ARG A 215 -24.75 9.91 3.68
C ARG A 215 -24.10 11.25 4.01
N ALA A 216 -23.80 11.52 5.28
CA ALA A 216 -23.07 12.73 5.69
C ALA A 216 -21.64 12.77 5.08
N THR A 217 -20.96 11.62 4.99
CA THR A 217 -19.66 11.53 4.28
C THR A 217 -19.80 11.87 2.81
N PHE A 218 -20.83 11.35 2.14
CA PHE A 218 -21.10 11.70 0.73
C PHE A 218 -21.44 13.19 0.54
N ALA A 219 -22.18 13.79 1.47
CA ALA A 219 -22.47 15.22 1.43
C ALA A 219 -21.19 16.07 1.56
N ASN A 220 -20.28 15.70 2.47
CA ASN A 220 -18.96 16.34 2.57
C ASN A 220 -18.14 16.15 1.30
N TRP A 221 -18.21 14.97 0.67
CA TRP A 221 -17.51 14.74 -0.58
C TRP A 221 -18.08 15.53 -1.75
N GLU A 222 -19.41 15.61 -1.85
CA GLU A 222 -20.09 16.47 -2.81
C GLU A 222 -19.67 17.94 -2.64
N GLU A 223 -19.69 18.45 -1.41
CA GLU A 223 -19.20 19.80 -1.11
C GLU A 223 -17.74 20.01 -1.53
N MET A 224 -16.88 19.02 -1.30
CA MET A 224 -15.49 19.07 -1.77
C MET A 224 -15.38 19.12 -3.30
N LEU A 225 -16.21 18.34 -4.00
CA LEU A 225 -16.23 18.35 -5.48
C LEU A 225 -16.73 19.69 -6.04
N ASP A 226 -17.67 20.32 -5.39
CA ASP A 226 -18.24 21.61 -5.81
C ASP A 226 -17.28 22.78 -5.55
N ARG A 227 -16.67 22.80 -4.38
CA ARG A 227 -15.82 23.91 -3.93
C ARG A 227 -14.35 23.74 -4.31
N CYS A 228 -13.84 22.50 -4.27
CA CYS A 228 -12.48 22.18 -4.65
C CYS A 228 -12.48 21.47 -6.00
N SER A 229 -11.89 22.05 -7.02
CA SER A 229 -11.71 21.34 -8.29
C SER A 229 -10.53 20.37 -8.23
N PHE A 230 -10.62 19.32 -9.03
CA PHE A 230 -9.54 18.37 -9.30
C PHE A 230 -9.00 18.56 -10.72
N ILE A 231 -7.78 18.09 -10.99
CA ILE A 231 -7.22 18.12 -12.35
C ILE A 231 -8.15 17.40 -13.34
N GLU A 232 -8.33 17.96 -14.54
CA GLU A 232 -9.34 17.48 -15.50
C GLU A 232 -9.06 16.08 -16.04
N ASN A 233 -7.79 15.73 -16.27
CA ASN A 233 -7.38 14.47 -16.88
C ASN A 233 -7.17 13.32 -15.85
N HIS A 234 -7.67 13.46 -14.63
CA HIS A 234 -7.46 12.52 -13.53
C HIS A 234 -7.81 11.05 -13.87
N ALA A 235 -8.82 10.83 -14.74
CA ALA A 235 -9.26 9.48 -15.10
C ALA A 235 -8.26 8.71 -15.97
N SER A 236 -7.32 9.38 -16.63
CA SER A 236 -6.24 8.77 -17.39
C SER A 236 -4.98 8.53 -16.57
N LEU A 237 -4.86 9.16 -15.42
CA LEU A 237 -3.70 9.09 -14.54
C LEU A 237 -3.86 7.96 -13.49
N ASP A 238 -2.79 7.23 -13.26
CA ASP A 238 -2.60 6.47 -12.03
C ASP A 238 -2.19 7.41 -10.86
N TRP A 239 -1.92 6.86 -9.70
CA TRP A 239 -1.52 7.66 -8.54
C TRP A 239 -0.17 8.36 -8.75
N GLN A 240 0.77 7.76 -9.49
CA GLN A 240 2.07 8.35 -9.82
C GLN A 240 1.89 9.55 -10.76
N GLY A 241 0.98 9.47 -11.72
CA GLY A 241 0.60 10.61 -12.55
C GLY A 241 0.03 11.76 -11.72
N GLY A 242 -0.76 11.45 -10.68
CA GLY A 242 -1.22 12.43 -9.71
C GLY A 242 -0.08 13.07 -8.91
N VAL A 243 0.94 12.28 -8.50
CA VAL A 243 2.16 12.79 -7.85
C VAL A 243 2.92 13.73 -8.78
N ALA A 244 3.10 13.34 -10.04
CA ALA A 244 3.81 14.18 -11.02
C ALA A 244 3.12 15.54 -11.22
N ALA A 245 1.79 15.56 -11.32
CA ALA A 245 1.02 16.80 -11.41
C ALA A 245 1.19 17.69 -10.17
N PHE A 246 1.21 17.09 -8.97
CA PHE A 246 1.50 17.81 -7.72
C PHE A 246 2.92 18.38 -7.70
N ALA A 247 3.92 17.57 -8.04
CA ALA A 247 5.33 17.99 -8.06
C ALA A 247 5.59 19.13 -9.06
N ASN A 248 4.92 19.09 -10.22
CA ASN A 248 5.02 20.12 -11.25
C ASN A 248 4.28 21.44 -10.87
N GLY A 249 3.40 21.39 -9.86
CA GLY A 249 2.58 22.55 -9.46
C GLY A 249 1.29 22.72 -10.25
N ASP A 250 0.86 21.68 -10.99
CA ASP A 250 -0.41 21.68 -11.71
C ASP A 250 -1.61 21.67 -10.74
N ALA A 251 -1.38 21.29 -9.49
CA ALA A 251 -2.34 21.40 -8.40
C ALA A 251 -1.63 21.72 -7.08
N ALA A 252 -2.36 22.38 -6.17
CA ALA A 252 -1.82 22.82 -4.89
C ALA A 252 -1.82 21.75 -3.80
N MET A 253 -2.72 20.75 -3.89
CA MET A 253 -2.90 19.73 -2.85
C MET A 253 -3.07 18.33 -3.43
N TYR A 254 -2.75 17.32 -2.61
CA TYR A 254 -2.98 15.91 -2.90
C TYR A 254 -3.36 15.14 -1.63
N VAL A 255 -4.49 14.42 -1.66
CA VAL A 255 -4.85 13.48 -0.60
C VAL A 255 -4.22 12.14 -0.92
N MET A 256 -3.20 11.73 -0.16
CA MET A 256 -2.44 10.51 -0.45
C MET A 256 -1.75 9.93 0.79
N GLY A 257 -1.31 8.68 0.70
CA GLY A 257 -0.44 8.07 1.69
C GLY A 257 1.01 8.53 1.57
N ASN A 258 1.75 8.53 2.69
CA ASN A 258 3.15 8.97 2.71
C ASN A 258 4.11 8.07 1.92
N PHE A 259 3.67 6.93 1.42
CA PHE A 259 4.42 6.13 0.44
C PHE A 259 4.71 6.90 -0.86
N SER A 260 3.95 7.97 -1.13
CA SER A 260 4.17 8.84 -2.29
C SER A 260 5.36 9.79 -2.14
N VAL A 261 5.87 10.01 -0.91
CA VAL A 261 6.91 11.02 -0.62
C VAL A 261 8.20 10.77 -1.40
N GLY A 262 8.56 9.52 -1.64
CA GLY A 262 9.75 9.17 -2.43
C GLY A 262 9.63 9.44 -3.93
N ALA A 263 8.47 9.91 -4.40
CA ALA A 263 8.18 10.21 -5.80
C ALA A 263 7.96 11.71 -6.08
N TYR A 264 8.15 12.59 -5.07
CA TYR A 264 8.11 14.05 -5.21
C TYR A 264 9.46 14.62 -5.60
#